data_d0a8bfce989aa7dbb8a68e33629bd1f4
#
_entry.id   d0a8bfce989aa7dbb8a68e33629bd1f4
#
_cell.length_a   1.000
_cell.length_b   1.000
_cell.length_c   1.000
_cell.angle_alpha   90.00
_cell.angle_beta   90.00
_cell.angle_gamma   90.00
#
_symmetry.space_group_name_H-M   'P 1'
#
loop_
_entity.id
_entity.type
_entity.pdbx_description
1 polymer ?
#
loop_
_entity_poly.entity_id
_entity_poly.type
_entity_poly.pdbx_seq_one_letter_code
_entity_poly.pdbx_strand_id
1 'polypeptide(L)'
;MHKRCIAGILLAALLVSLCGCTSVFDKEYLSERPYEEPSNLLTDADTTQIRNYAGLMRALNTMAAQYERSFVLAFGDYDGIIADDLAAACEELRTGTAIGAYCIESVSYETEQVIAYCEASITITYNRPESEVRSIYSAQTQKSILDCVVDALDRQKTQFAIQISTSTLETDDVAALVRSACLNQPQLVVDFPSIDVTVYSGSGNSQKIFGITLQYSVSESAVNDRRTQLDGRVRTLTSALTTGEQETPLQAALVVMRACEQRISTVSTAYDALVNGSADSYGLAMAYKAVCDALNIPCQVVSGRFQGIDRCWNVVQIDGNYYHLDLSMQSETLWLRSDESMRGTYQWTADSCPTCAAQSFIWREGEKL
;
A
#
# COMPACT_ATOMS: atom_id res chain seq x y z
N MET A 1 -11.04 -3.15 54.93
CA MET A 1 -11.47 -2.35 53.77
C MET A 1 -10.36 -2.00 52.77
N HIS A 2 -9.09 -2.25 53.03
CA HIS A 2 -7.95 -1.84 52.16
C HIS A 2 -7.64 -2.77 50.97
N LYS A 3 -8.05 -4.04 51.00
CA LYS A 3 -7.75 -4.99 49.90
C LYS A 3 -8.66 -4.86 48.67
N ARG A 4 -9.82 -4.22 48.78
CA ARG A 4 -10.75 -4.02 47.66
C ARG A 4 -10.47 -2.77 46.83
N CYS A 5 -9.77 -1.78 47.40
CA CYS A 5 -9.39 -0.56 46.67
C CYS A 5 -8.16 -0.78 45.78
N ILE A 6 -7.24 -1.68 46.16
CA ILE A 6 -6.01 -1.98 45.39
C ILE A 6 -6.35 -2.76 44.10
N ALA A 7 -7.35 -3.66 44.16
CA ALA A 7 -7.79 -4.42 42.97
C ALA A 7 -8.49 -3.53 41.93
N GLY A 8 -9.21 -2.48 42.37
CA GLY A 8 -9.86 -1.52 41.48
C GLY A 8 -8.87 -0.61 40.75
N ILE A 9 -7.80 -0.23 41.43
CA ILE A 9 -6.74 0.64 40.86
C ILE A 9 -5.89 -0.15 39.86
N LEU A 10 -5.59 -1.42 40.11
CA LEU A 10 -4.89 -2.29 39.18
C LEU A 10 -5.71 -2.63 37.93
N LEU A 11 -7.02 -2.77 38.05
CA LEU A 11 -7.89 -2.99 36.90
C LEU A 11 -8.07 -1.73 36.04
N ALA A 12 -8.10 -0.55 36.66
CA ALA A 12 -8.13 0.73 35.94
C ALA A 12 -6.80 1.04 35.23
N ALA A 13 -5.66 0.67 35.81
CA ALA A 13 -4.35 0.81 35.18
C ALA A 13 -4.18 -0.14 34.00
N LEU A 14 -4.78 -1.34 34.02
CA LEU A 14 -4.73 -2.30 32.91
C LEU A 14 -5.60 -1.88 31.71
N LEU A 15 -6.66 -1.09 31.95
CA LEU A 15 -7.54 -0.57 30.88
C LEU A 15 -6.98 0.68 30.17
N VAL A 16 -6.04 1.40 30.81
CA VAL A 16 -5.38 2.57 30.21
C VAL A 16 -4.19 2.17 29.35
N SER A 17 -3.62 0.99 29.54
CA SER A 17 -2.48 0.50 28.74
C SER A 17 -2.88 -0.13 27.39
N LEU A 18 -4.19 -0.21 27.06
CA LEU A 18 -4.67 -0.68 25.74
C LEU A 18 -5.00 0.45 24.75
N CYS A 19 -4.79 1.71 25.13
CA CYS A 19 -4.92 2.88 24.25
C CYS A 19 -3.55 3.41 23.86
N GLY A 20 -2.70 2.56 23.29
CA GLY A 20 -1.38 2.90 22.83
C GLY A 20 -1.23 2.75 21.32
N CYS A 21 -1.07 3.87 20.64
CA CYS A 21 -0.47 4.03 19.31
C CYS A 21 -1.25 3.53 18.10
N THR A 22 -2.26 4.28 17.67
CA THR A 22 -2.79 4.19 16.30
C THR A 22 -2.64 5.49 15.50
N SER A 23 -1.73 6.39 15.85
CA SER A 23 -1.77 7.74 15.27
C SER A 23 -0.52 8.21 14.54
N VAL A 24 0.34 7.33 14.00
CA VAL A 24 1.54 7.79 13.27
C VAL A 24 1.33 7.87 11.75
N PHE A 25 0.24 7.30 11.22
CA PHE A 25 -0.02 7.27 9.76
C PHE A 25 -1.36 7.86 9.32
N ASP A 26 -2.15 8.44 10.21
CA ASP A 26 -3.41 9.09 9.84
C ASP A 26 -3.21 10.56 9.51
N LYS A 27 -2.60 10.86 8.35
CA LYS A 27 -2.86 12.11 7.65
C LYS A 27 -3.78 11.82 6.47
N GLU A 28 -5.04 12.22 6.62
CA GLU A 28 -6.05 12.18 5.58
C GLU A 28 -5.67 13.16 4.46
N TYR A 29 -5.20 12.61 3.34
CA TYR A 29 -5.00 13.39 2.10
C TYR A 29 -6.27 13.49 1.24
N LEU A 30 -7.37 12.93 1.71
CA LEU A 30 -8.63 12.93 0.98
C LEU A 30 -9.63 13.77 1.76
N SER A 31 -10.20 14.81 1.14
CA SER A 31 -11.25 15.62 1.74
C SER A 31 -12.42 14.74 2.16
N GLU A 32 -12.76 14.77 3.44
CA GLU A 32 -13.93 14.09 3.99
C GLU A 32 -15.18 14.59 3.28
N ARG A 33 -15.71 13.79 2.36
CA ARG A 33 -17.15 13.72 2.15
C ARG A 33 -17.59 12.38 2.70
N PRO A 34 -18.67 12.33 3.51
CA PRO A 34 -19.18 11.05 3.97
C PRO A 34 -19.42 10.16 2.74
N TYR A 35 -18.75 9.02 2.70
CA TYR A 35 -19.10 7.94 1.79
C TYR A 35 -20.51 7.50 2.21
N GLU A 36 -21.51 7.84 1.42
CA GLU A 36 -22.75 7.09 1.45
C GLU A 36 -22.42 5.72 0.89
N GLU A 37 -22.36 4.69 1.75
CA GLU A 37 -22.37 3.31 1.30
C GLU A 37 -23.40 3.20 0.18
N PRO A 38 -23.04 2.62 -1.00
CA PRO A 38 -24.04 2.24 -1.97
C PRO A 38 -24.99 1.30 -1.22
N SER A 39 -26.14 1.81 -0.82
CA SER A 39 -27.20 0.99 -0.25
C SER A 39 -27.36 -0.19 -1.18
N ASN A 40 -27.27 -1.42 -0.65
CA ASN A 40 -27.50 -2.66 -1.38
C ASN A 40 -28.90 -2.61 -2.01
N LEU A 41 -29.02 -2.03 -3.22
CA LEU A 41 -30.26 -1.85 -3.96
C LEU A 41 -30.51 -2.98 -4.96
N LEU A 42 -29.76 -4.07 -4.86
CA LEU A 42 -29.90 -5.23 -5.74
C LEU A 42 -30.01 -6.55 -4.95
N THR A 43 -30.73 -6.56 -3.82
CA THR A 43 -31.17 -7.79 -3.16
C THR A 43 -32.68 -7.87 -3.25
N ASP A 44 -33.09 -8.77 -4.05
CA ASP A 44 -34.39 -9.37 -4.28
C ASP A 44 -35.06 -9.06 -5.63
N ALA A 45 -35.74 -10.08 -6.13
CA ALA A 45 -36.40 -10.21 -7.41
C ALA A 45 -37.51 -9.18 -7.74
N ASP A 46 -37.43 -8.00 -7.18
CA ASP A 46 -38.22 -6.84 -7.56
C ASP A 46 -37.35 -5.94 -8.44
N THR A 47 -37.67 -5.89 -9.69
CA THR A 47 -37.15 -5.02 -10.75
C THR A 47 -36.85 -3.64 -10.20
N THR A 48 -35.58 -3.30 -9.98
CA THR A 48 -35.18 -1.99 -9.43
C THR A 48 -35.63 -0.90 -10.39
N GLN A 49 -36.64 -0.14 -10.03
CA GLN A 49 -37.15 0.94 -10.88
C GLN A 49 -36.15 2.10 -10.90
N ILE A 50 -35.62 2.38 -12.09
CA ILE A 50 -34.78 3.54 -12.36
C ILE A 50 -35.69 4.76 -12.54
N ARG A 51 -35.44 5.80 -11.75
CA ARG A 51 -36.28 7.01 -11.73
C ARG A 51 -35.65 8.26 -12.33
N ASN A 52 -34.33 8.28 -12.48
CA ASN A 52 -33.61 9.42 -13.03
C ASN A 52 -32.22 9.00 -13.52
N TYR A 53 -31.54 9.90 -14.22
CA TYR A 53 -30.19 9.68 -14.78
C TYR A 53 -29.16 9.24 -13.74
N ALA A 54 -29.14 9.85 -12.54
CA ALA A 54 -28.22 9.49 -11.48
C ALA A 54 -28.43 8.04 -10.99
N GLY A 55 -29.69 7.60 -10.90
CA GLY A 55 -30.06 6.20 -10.59
C GLY A 55 -29.59 5.25 -11.69
N LEU A 56 -29.76 5.63 -12.97
CA LEU A 56 -29.30 4.86 -14.13
C LEU A 56 -27.77 4.68 -14.07
N MET A 57 -27.02 5.76 -13.93
CA MET A 57 -25.54 5.71 -13.83
C MET A 57 -25.06 4.86 -12.65
N ARG A 58 -25.76 4.94 -11.51
CA ARG A 58 -25.42 4.12 -10.33
C ARG A 58 -25.63 2.63 -10.63
N ALA A 59 -26.76 2.27 -11.22
CA ALA A 59 -27.06 0.88 -11.59
C ALA A 59 -26.04 0.33 -12.59
N LEU A 60 -25.74 1.09 -13.66
CA LEU A 60 -24.75 0.71 -14.67
C LEU A 60 -23.35 0.50 -14.06
N ASN A 61 -22.88 1.44 -13.21
CA ASN A 61 -21.58 1.32 -12.54
C ASN A 61 -21.53 0.10 -11.60
N THR A 62 -22.61 -0.18 -10.87
CA THR A 62 -22.69 -1.34 -9.97
C THR A 62 -22.60 -2.64 -10.76
N MET A 63 -23.37 -2.77 -11.84
CA MET A 63 -23.35 -3.95 -12.71
C MET A 63 -22.00 -4.16 -13.38
N ALA A 64 -21.36 -3.07 -13.84
CA ALA A 64 -20.02 -3.12 -14.41
C ALA A 64 -18.97 -3.59 -13.38
N ALA A 65 -19.03 -3.11 -12.14
CA ALA A 65 -18.13 -3.53 -11.06
C ALA A 65 -18.34 -4.99 -10.65
N GLN A 66 -19.57 -5.50 -10.78
CA GLN A 66 -19.93 -6.89 -10.54
C GLN A 66 -19.66 -7.82 -11.75
N TYR A 67 -19.14 -7.27 -12.86
CA TYR A 67 -18.90 -8.01 -14.10
C TYR A 67 -20.17 -8.62 -14.71
N GLU A 68 -21.31 -7.96 -14.54
CA GLU A 68 -22.55 -8.42 -15.17
C GLU A 68 -22.51 -8.13 -16.68
N ARG A 69 -22.70 -9.19 -17.49
CA ARG A 69 -22.65 -9.08 -18.96
C ARG A 69 -23.97 -8.69 -19.58
N SER A 70 -25.06 -9.05 -18.93
CA SER A 70 -26.40 -8.75 -19.43
C SER A 70 -27.37 -8.64 -18.24
N PHE A 71 -28.18 -7.60 -18.22
CA PHE A 71 -29.17 -7.35 -17.18
C PHE A 71 -30.30 -6.47 -17.71
N VAL A 72 -31.43 -6.43 -17.00
CA VAL A 72 -32.61 -5.65 -17.38
C VAL A 72 -32.84 -4.55 -16.35
N LEU A 73 -33.09 -3.34 -16.81
CA LEU A 73 -33.49 -2.20 -16.01
C LEU A 73 -34.94 -1.81 -16.36
N ALA A 74 -35.74 -1.52 -15.33
CA ALA A 74 -37.10 -1.05 -15.51
C ALA A 74 -37.22 0.45 -15.19
N PHE A 75 -37.92 1.18 -16.03
CA PHE A 75 -38.12 2.62 -15.96
C PHE A 75 -39.62 2.89 -15.69
N GLY A 76 -39.96 3.13 -14.42
CA GLY A 76 -41.29 3.55 -14.00
C GLY A 76 -41.21 4.97 -13.44
N ASP A 77 -42.12 5.86 -13.82
CA ASP A 77 -42.14 7.28 -13.40
C ASP A 77 -40.75 7.95 -13.55
N TYR A 78 -40.13 7.74 -14.71
CA TYR A 78 -38.79 8.24 -15.00
C TYR A 78 -38.81 9.73 -15.31
N ASP A 79 -37.96 10.49 -14.63
CA ASP A 79 -37.75 11.93 -14.85
C ASP A 79 -36.64 12.13 -15.90
N GLY A 80 -37.03 12.24 -17.16
CA GLY A 80 -36.15 12.40 -18.31
C GLY A 80 -36.68 11.72 -19.59
N ILE A 81 -35.85 11.70 -20.62
CA ILE A 81 -36.11 11.00 -21.89
C ILE A 81 -35.29 9.71 -21.90
N ILE A 82 -35.96 8.57 -21.65
CA ILE A 82 -35.30 7.26 -21.44
C ILE A 82 -34.32 6.95 -22.57
N ALA A 83 -34.68 7.14 -23.84
CA ALA A 83 -33.84 6.82 -24.98
C ALA A 83 -32.55 7.68 -25.04
N ASP A 84 -32.68 9.00 -24.79
CA ASP A 84 -31.55 9.92 -24.79
C ASP A 84 -30.63 9.65 -23.61
N ASP A 85 -31.22 9.44 -22.43
CA ASP A 85 -30.49 9.19 -21.18
C ASP A 85 -29.79 7.81 -21.20
N LEU A 86 -30.39 6.79 -21.78
CA LEU A 86 -29.73 5.49 -21.98
C LEU A 86 -28.52 5.60 -22.91
N ALA A 87 -28.67 6.31 -24.02
CA ALA A 87 -27.57 6.54 -24.96
C ALA A 87 -26.41 7.28 -24.28
N ALA A 88 -26.73 8.36 -23.57
CA ALA A 88 -25.75 9.15 -22.83
C ALA A 88 -25.08 8.34 -21.70
N ALA A 89 -25.87 7.60 -20.92
CA ALA A 89 -25.36 6.82 -19.78
C ALA A 89 -24.48 5.64 -20.21
N CYS A 90 -24.83 4.94 -21.30
CA CYS A 90 -23.98 3.87 -21.84
C CYS A 90 -22.63 4.40 -22.34
N GLU A 91 -22.62 5.57 -22.99
CA GLU A 91 -21.38 6.21 -23.43
C GLU A 91 -20.59 6.77 -22.24
N GLU A 92 -21.26 7.38 -21.25
CA GLU A 92 -20.63 7.86 -20.03
C GLU A 92 -20.06 6.69 -19.21
N LEU A 93 -20.77 5.55 -19.11
CA LEU A 93 -20.22 4.37 -18.44
C LEU A 93 -18.90 3.95 -19.10
N ARG A 94 -18.85 3.89 -20.42
CA ARG A 94 -17.70 3.43 -21.20
C ARG A 94 -16.51 4.39 -21.13
N THR A 95 -16.74 5.69 -21.32
CA THR A 95 -15.68 6.70 -21.48
C THR A 95 -15.55 7.66 -20.33
N GLY A 96 -16.62 7.87 -19.58
CA GLY A 96 -16.72 8.84 -18.49
C GLY A 96 -16.43 8.27 -17.11
N THR A 97 -16.24 6.95 -16.97
CA THR A 97 -15.97 6.30 -15.68
C THR A 97 -14.64 5.57 -15.64
N ALA A 98 -14.04 5.44 -14.45
CA ALA A 98 -12.80 4.72 -14.28
C ALA A 98 -12.95 3.21 -14.59
N ILE A 99 -14.06 2.59 -14.19
CA ILE A 99 -14.33 1.18 -14.48
C ILE A 99 -14.54 0.96 -15.98
N GLY A 100 -15.21 1.90 -16.67
CA GLY A 100 -15.37 1.85 -18.12
C GLY A 100 -14.03 1.89 -18.84
N ALA A 101 -13.21 2.89 -18.52
CA ALA A 101 -11.86 3.03 -19.09
C ALA A 101 -10.96 1.83 -18.78
N TYR A 102 -11.17 1.16 -17.63
CA TYR A 102 -10.36 0.02 -17.20
C TYR A 102 -10.73 -1.29 -17.94
N CYS A 103 -12.02 -1.59 -18.08
CA CYS A 103 -12.41 -2.94 -18.50
C CYS A 103 -13.55 -3.03 -19.52
N ILE A 104 -14.19 -1.93 -19.95
CA ILE A 104 -15.34 -2.00 -20.86
C ILE A 104 -14.91 -1.72 -22.30
N GLU A 105 -15.20 -2.66 -23.20
CA GLU A 105 -15.01 -2.52 -24.64
C GLU A 105 -16.21 -1.80 -25.27
N SER A 106 -17.43 -2.31 -24.98
CA SER A 106 -18.67 -1.74 -25.52
C SER A 106 -19.85 -1.94 -24.56
N VAL A 107 -20.84 -1.04 -24.67
CA VAL A 107 -22.13 -1.15 -24.01
C VAL A 107 -23.20 -0.98 -25.06
N SER A 108 -24.17 -1.90 -25.11
CA SER A 108 -25.33 -1.81 -25.97
C SER A 108 -26.60 -2.02 -25.17
N TYR A 109 -27.71 -1.51 -25.71
CA TYR A 109 -29.01 -1.67 -25.07
C TYR A 109 -30.13 -1.85 -26.10
N GLU A 110 -31.18 -2.54 -25.67
CA GLU A 110 -32.46 -2.66 -26.40
C GLU A 110 -33.58 -2.27 -25.46
N THR A 111 -34.59 -1.55 -25.95
CA THR A 111 -35.72 -1.10 -25.14
C THR A 111 -37.03 -1.79 -25.59
N GLU A 112 -37.84 -2.16 -24.60
CA GLU A 112 -39.18 -2.71 -24.82
C GLU A 112 -40.21 -1.95 -23.96
N GLN A 113 -41.34 -1.57 -24.59
CA GLN A 113 -42.43 -0.92 -23.88
C GLN A 113 -43.33 -2.00 -23.29
N VAL A 114 -43.38 -2.10 -21.96
CA VAL A 114 -44.34 -2.92 -21.22
C VAL A 114 -45.52 -2.02 -20.82
N ILE A 115 -46.73 -2.56 -20.70
CA ILE A 115 -48.00 -1.81 -20.61
C ILE A 115 -47.92 -0.54 -19.69
N ALA A 116 -47.18 -0.59 -18.58
CA ALA A 116 -47.11 0.51 -17.60
C ALA A 116 -45.72 1.10 -17.42
N TYR A 117 -44.66 0.55 -18.05
CA TYR A 117 -43.27 1.00 -17.87
C TYR A 117 -42.42 0.60 -19.09
N CYS A 118 -41.22 1.11 -19.18
CA CYS A 118 -40.25 0.72 -20.20
C CYS A 118 -39.17 -0.16 -19.56
N GLU A 119 -38.78 -1.22 -20.27
CA GLU A 119 -37.59 -2.02 -19.91
C GLU A 119 -36.44 -1.74 -20.87
N ALA A 120 -35.21 -1.78 -20.34
CA ALA A 120 -34.02 -1.77 -21.15
C ALA A 120 -33.16 -3.00 -20.81
N SER A 121 -32.89 -3.81 -21.82
CA SER A 121 -31.92 -4.92 -21.76
C SER A 121 -30.53 -4.36 -22.08
N ILE A 122 -29.62 -4.36 -21.11
CA ILE A 122 -28.26 -3.85 -21.26
C ILE A 122 -27.31 -5.02 -21.48
N THR A 123 -26.36 -4.85 -22.42
CA THR A 123 -25.27 -5.80 -22.65
C THR A 123 -23.94 -5.10 -22.56
N ILE A 124 -23.03 -5.57 -21.69
CA ILE A 124 -21.68 -5.05 -21.52
C ILE A 124 -20.67 -6.07 -22.04
N THR A 125 -19.81 -5.64 -22.97
CA THR A 125 -18.66 -6.41 -23.43
C THR A 125 -17.41 -5.91 -22.71
N TYR A 126 -16.68 -6.86 -22.10
CA TYR A 126 -15.45 -6.55 -21.35
C TYR A 126 -14.22 -6.94 -22.16
N ASN A 127 -13.17 -6.12 -22.08
CA ASN A 127 -11.85 -6.38 -22.65
C ASN A 127 -10.86 -6.99 -21.63
N ARG A 128 -11.31 -7.23 -20.38
CA ARG A 128 -10.56 -7.90 -19.32
C ARG A 128 -11.34 -9.08 -18.76
N PRO A 129 -10.66 -10.11 -18.25
CA PRO A 129 -11.32 -11.26 -17.65
C PRO A 129 -12.01 -10.90 -16.32
N GLU A 130 -13.05 -11.64 -15.97
CA GLU A 130 -13.83 -11.46 -14.75
C GLU A 130 -12.94 -11.45 -13.47
N SER A 131 -11.95 -12.35 -13.43
CA SER A 131 -11.03 -12.48 -12.30
C SER A 131 -10.23 -11.19 -12.02
N GLU A 132 -9.87 -10.44 -13.06
CA GLU A 132 -9.18 -9.16 -12.92
C GLU A 132 -10.13 -8.09 -12.42
N VAL A 133 -11.33 -7.96 -12.99
CA VAL A 133 -12.30 -6.93 -12.61
C VAL A 133 -12.79 -7.12 -11.17
N ARG A 134 -13.15 -8.36 -10.80
CA ARG A 134 -13.61 -8.67 -9.44
C ARG A 134 -12.50 -8.62 -8.40
N SER A 135 -11.24 -8.59 -8.79
CA SER A 135 -10.10 -8.51 -7.88
C SER A 135 -9.52 -7.10 -7.72
N ILE A 136 -10.20 -6.07 -8.23
CA ILE A 136 -9.80 -4.68 -8.03
C ILE A 136 -9.86 -4.37 -6.54
N TYR A 137 -8.73 -3.94 -5.97
CA TYR A 137 -8.68 -3.46 -4.59
C TYR A 137 -9.37 -2.11 -4.49
N SER A 138 -9.96 -1.82 -3.32
CA SER A 138 -10.52 -0.50 -3.02
C SER A 138 -9.70 0.18 -1.93
N ALA A 139 -9.28 1.42 -2.15
CA ALA A 139 -8.51 2.19 -1.19
C ALA A 139 -9.00 3.64 -1.12
N GLN A 140 -8.94 4.24 0.08
CA GLN A 140 -9.34 5.62 0.33
C GLN A 140 -8.23 6.46 0.95
N THR A 141 -7.25 5.82 1.59
CA THR A 141 -6.13 6.46 2.28
C THR A 141 -4.81 5.92 1.77
N GLN A 142 -3.73 6.65 1.97
CA GLN A 142 -2.39 6.21 1.65
C GLN A 142 -2.06 4.87 2.34
N LYS A 143 -2.48 4.73 3.61
CA LYS A 143 -2.31 3.47 4.36
C LYS A 143 -3.03 2.32 3.67
N SER A 144 -4.30 2.48 3.27
CA SER A 144 -5.04 1.40 2.60
C SER A 144 -4.47 1.05 1.23
N ILE A 145 -3.84 2.01 0.52
CA ILE A 145 -3.09 1.72 -0.71
C ILE A 145 -1.88 0.82 -0.40
N LEU A 146 -1.09 1.17 0.62
CA LEU A 146 0.04 0.35 1.06
C LEU A 146 -0.40 -1.06 1.49
N ASP A 147 -1.49 -1.18 2.24
CA ASP A 147 -2.04 -2.48 2.66
C ASP A 147 -2.47 -3.34 1.45
N CYS A 148 -3.09 -2.74 0.42
CA CYS A 148 -3.42 -3.43 -0.84
C CYS A 148 -2.17 -3.93 -1.57
N VAL A 149 -1.12 -3.11 -1.63
CA VAL A 149 0.16 -3.50 -2.25
C VAL A 149 0.80 -4.65 -1.49
N VAL A 150 0.83 -4.58 -0.15
CA VAL A 150 1.39 -5.66 0.69
C VAL A 150 0.63 -6.98 0.48
N ASP A 151 -0.72 -6.96 0.44
CA ASP A 151 -1.51 -8.15 0.12
C ASP A 151 -1.19 -8.71 -1.27
N ALA A 152 -1.00 -7.83 -2.27
CA ALA A 152 -0.61 -8.25 -3.61
C ALA A 152 0.80 -8.89 -3.65
N LEU A 153 1.77 -8.32 -2.91
CA LEU A 153 3.14 -8.86 -2.78
C LEU A 153 3.13 -10.22 -2.06
N ASP A 154 2.35 -10.36 -0.99
CA ASP A 154 2.22 -11.63 -0.24
C ASP A 154 1.64 -12.74 -1.12
N ARG A 155 0.63 -12.41 -1.94
CA ARG A 155 0.03 -13.32 -2.91
C ARG A 155 0.83 -13.47 -4.21
N GLN A 156 2.00 -12.87 -4.30
CA GLN A 156 2.88 -12.90 -5.48
C GLN A 156 2.18 -12.45 -6.78
N LYS A 157 1.24 -11.51 -6.68
CA LYS A 157 0.59 -10.94 -7.86
C LYS A 157 1.58 -10.07 -8.62
N THR A 158 1.74 -10.36 -9.90
CA THR A 158 2.54 -9.52 -10.83
C THR A 158 1.72 -8.43 -11.49
N GLN A 159 0.39 -8.56 -11.47
CA GLN A 159 -0.56 -7.57 -11.98
C GLN A 159 -1.75 -7.46 -11.03
N PHE A 160 -2.12 -6.24 -10.69
CA PHE A 160 -3.30 -5.94 -9.87
C PHE A 160 -3.76 -4.50 -10.11
N ALA A 161 -4.95 -4.18 -9.66
CA ALA A 161 -5.49 -2.82 -9.78
C ALA A 161 -6.02 -2.33 -8.44
N ILE A 162 -5.89 -1.02 -8.20
CA ILE A 162 -6.41 -0.34 -7.01
C ILE A 162 -7.32 0.79 -7.47
N GLN A 163 -8.58 0.76 -7.01
CA GLN A 163 -9.55 1.83 -7.20
C GLN A 163 -9.49 2.80 -6.05
N ILE A 164 -9.40 4.10 -6.35
CA ILE A 164 -9.38 5.19 -5.38
C ILE A 164 -10.54 6.13 -5.68
N SER A 165 -11.45 6.33 -4.70
CA SER A 165 -12.73 7.02 -4.92
C SER A 165 -12.60 8.53 -5.11
N THR A 166 -11.64 9.17 -4.43
CA THR A 166 -11.33 10.60 -4.58
C THR A 166 -9.83 10.75 -4.53
N SER A 167 -9.20 11.09 -5.64
CA SER A 167 -7.74 11.11 -5.68
C SER A 167 -7.18 12.23 -6.53
N THR A 168 -6.27 12.99 -5.94
CA THR A 168 -5.36 13.89 -6.64
C THR A 168 -4.06 13.19 -7.04
N LEU A 169 -3.89 11.89 -6.64
CA LEU A 169 -2.70 11.12 -6.94
C LEU A 169 -2.55 10.90 -8.45
N GLU A 170 -1.32 10.97 -8.91
CA GLU A 170 -0.92 10.63 -10.27
C GLU A 170 -0.12 9.32 -10.29
N THR A 171 0.24 8.85 -11.47
CA THR A 171 0.97 7.58 -11.66
C THR A 171 2.27 7.54 -10.87
N ASP A 172 3.03 8.63 -10.82
CA ASP A 172 4.30 8.72 -10.11
C ASP A 172 4.12 8.63 -8.60
N ASP A 173 3.04 9.20 -8.04
CA ASP A 173 2.72 9.13 -6.63
C ASP A 173 2.42 7.67 -6.23
N VAL A 174 1.59 6.99 -7.03
CA VAL A 174 1.25 5.57 -6.78
C VAL A 174 2.48 4.70 -6.97
N ALA A 175 3.31 4.93 -7.98
CA ALA A 175 4.56 4.20 -8.16
C ALA A 175 5.52 4.38 -6.97
N ALA A 176 5.58 5.59 -6.38
CA ALA A 176 6.36 5.85 -5.17
C ALA A 176 5.82 5.09 -3.95
N LEU A 177 4.49 5.01 -3.79
CA LEU A 177 3.85 4.21 -2.74
C LEU A 177 4.13 2.71 -2.91
N VAL A 178 4.02 2.18 -4.13
CA VAL A 178 4.35 0.77 -4.43
C VAL A 178 5.83 0.51 -4.12
N ARG A 179 6.73 1.38 -4.53
CA ARG A 179 8.17 1.28 -4.21
C ARG A 179 8.42 1.30 -2.70
N SER A 180 7.74 2.19 -1.98
CA SER A 180 7.83 2.26 -0.51
C SER A 180 7.35 0.97 0.16
N ALA A 181 6.24 0.39 -0.31
CA ALA A 181 5.77 -0.90 0.18
C ALA A 181 6.79 -2.02 -0.08
N CYS A 182 7.36 -2.09 -1.30
CA CYS A 182 8.40 -3.07 -1.63
C CYS A 182 9.62 -2.96 -0.70
N LEU A 183 10.10 -1.75 -0.44
CA LEU A 183 11.24 -1.49 0.44
C LEU A 183 10.98 -1.91 1.90
N ASN A 184 9.74 -1.76 2.36
CA ASN A 184 9.35 -2.06 3.73
C ASN A 184 8.83 -3.50 3.94
N GLN A 185 8.89 -4.34 2.90
CA GLN A 185 8.54 -5.77 2.95
C GLN A 185 9.72 -6.65 2.46
N PRO A 186 10.89 -6.61 3.14
CA PRO A 186 12.10 -7.28 2.68
C PRO A 186 11.97 -8.81 2.61
N GLN A 187 11.08 -9.40 3.41
CA GLN A 187 10.78 -10.83 3.38
C GLN A 187 10.02 -11.24 2.11
N LEU A 188 9.19 -10.34 1.57
CA LEU A 188 8.38 -10.58 0.38
C LEU A 188 9.12 -10.19 -0.90
N VAL A 189 10.03 -9.21 -0.83
CA VAL A 189 10.74 -8.62 -1.98
C VAL A 189 12.20 -9.03 -1.96
N VAL A 190 12.49 -10.21 -2.49
CA VAL A 190 13.84 -10.81 -2.61
C VAL A 190 14.45 -10.63 -4.00
N ASP A 191 13.73 -10.00 -4.89
CA ASP A 191 14.12 -9.50 -6.21
C ASP A 191 13.34 -8.21 -6.42
N PHE A 192 14.04 -7.07 -6.60
CA PHE A 192 13.35 -5.79 -6.64
C PHE A 192 12.69 -5.61 -8.02
N PRO A 193 11.34 -5.54 -8.09
CA PRO A 193 10.65 -5.50 -9.38
C PRO A 193 10.80 -4.14 -10.06
N SER A 194 10.78 -4.12 -11.40
CA SER A 194 10.38 -2.91 -12.11
C SER A 194 8.88 -2.68 -11.89
N ILE A 195 8.51 -1.42 -11.65
CA ILE A 195 7.15 -1.00 -11.31
C ILE A 195 6.63 -0.14 -12.45
N ASP A 196 5.53 -0.59 -13.06
CA ASP A 196 4.79 0.18 -14.05
C ASP A 196 3.38 0.46 -13.52
N VAL A 197 2.92 1.71 -13.67
CA VAL A 197 1.61 2.15 -13.20
C VAL A 197 0.87 2.84 -14.34
N THR A 198 -0.34 2.34 -14.64
CA THR A 198 -1.24 2.92 -15.62
C THR A 198 -2.48 3.45 -14.90
N VAL A 199 -2.91 4.69 -15.20
CA VAL A 199 -4.12 5.28 -14.63
C VAL A 199 -5.29 5.15 -15.62
N TYR A 200 -6.44 4.76 -15.10
CA TYR A 200 -7.72 4.72 -15.79
C TYR A 200 -8.67 5.68 -15.07
N SER A 201 -9.15 6.70 -15.79
CA SER A 201 -10.03 7.74 -15.24
C SER A 201 -11.11 8.09 -16.24
N GLY A 202 -12.27 8.50 -15.75
CA GLY A 202 -13.34 9.05 -16.57
C GLY A 202 -13.24 10.57 -16.68
N SER A 203 -13.95 11.13 -17.66
CA SER A 203 -13.95 12.57 -17.95
C SER A 203 -14.66 13.44 -16.88
N GLY A 204 -15.45 12.86 -16.00
CA GLY A 204 -16.30 13.57 -15.04
C GLY A 204 -16.16 13.17 -13.59
N ASN A 205 -15.28 12.22 -13.26
CA ASN A 205 -15.22 11.63 -11.93
C ASN A 205 -13.81 11.76 -11.32
N SER A 206 -13.76 12.08 -10.02
CA SER A 206 -12.53 12.04 -9.23
C SER A 206 -12.04 10.61 -8.93
N GLN A 207 -12.83 9.59 -9.29
CA GLN A 207 -12.46 8.18 -9.12
C GLN A 207 -11.44 7.77 -10.18
N LYS A 208 -10.37 7.11 -9.73
CA LYS A 208 -9.32 6.57 -10.59
C LYS A 208 -9.11 5.08 -10.28
N ILE A 209 -8.77 4.29 -11.29
CA ILE A 209 -8.25 2.94 -11.12
C ILE A 209 -6.80 2.95 -11.59
N PHE A 210 -5.89 2.52 -10.73
CA PHE A 210 -4.47 2.37 -11.05
C PHE A 210 -4.18 0.90 -11.28
N GLY A 211 -3.82 0.55 -12.52
CA GLY A 211 -3.28 -0.76 -12.86
C GLY A 211 -1.79 -0.77 -12.56
N ILE A 212 -1.34 -1.74 -11.75
CA ILE A 212 0.04 -1.91 -11.32
C ILE A 212 0.58 -3.20 -11.92
N THR A 213 1.75 -3.12 -12.56
CA THR A 213 2.50 -4.28 -13.07
C THR A 213 3.85 -4.33 -12.37
N LEU A 214 4.18 -5.48 -11.79
CA LEU A 214 5.46 -5.79 -11.16
C LEU A 214 6.19 -6.81 -12.02
N GLN A 215 7.36 -6.45 -12.55
CA GLN A 215 8.19 -7.35 -13.35
C GLN A 215 9.43 -7.74 -12.57
N TYR A 216 9.56 -9.02 -12.26
CA TYR A 216 10.69 -9.61 -11.57
C TYR A 216 11.72 -10.11 -12.58
N SER A 217 13.01 -10.10 -12.19
CA SER A 217 14.10 -10.60 -13.03
C SER A 217 14.26 -12.12 -12.95
N VAL A 218 13.65 -12.74 -11.93
CA VAL A 218 13.74 -14.17 -11.66
C VAL A 218 12.37 -14.85 -11.70
N SER A 219 12.37 -16.17 -11.83
CA SER A 219 11.12 -16.97 -11.82
C SER A 219 10.48 -17.02 -10.43
N GLU A 220 9.18 -17.33 -10.38
CA GLU A 220 8.44 -17.50 -9.13
C GLU A 220 9.07 -18.55 -8.21
N SER A 221 9.54 -19.67 -8.75
CA SER A 221 10.24 -20.69 -7.96
C SER A 221 11.52 -20.14 -7.33
N ALA A 222 12.30 -19.34 -8.07
CA ALA A 222 13.51 -18.72 -7.55
C ALA A 222 13.18 -17.66 -6.48
N VAL A 223 12.07 -16.94 -6.59
CA VAL A 223 11.58 -16.03 -5.52
C VAL A 223 11.32 -16.81 -4.24
N ASN A 224 10.61 -17.95 -4.32
CA ASN A 224 10.30 -18.78 -3.15
C ASN A 224 11.56 -19.38 -2.49
N ASP A 225 12.51 -19.83 -3.29
CA ASP A 225 13.81 -20.33 -2.80
C ASP A 225 14.60 -19.22 -2.09
N ARG A 226 14.66 -18.02 -2.68
CA ARG A 226 15.34 -16.86 -2.08
C ARG A 226 14.67 -16.41 -0.78
N ARG A 227 13.34 -16.40 -0.71
CA ARG A 227 12.59 -16.11 0.54
C ARG A 227 12.98 -17.09 1.64
N THR A 228 13.01 -18.39 1.34
CA THR A 228 13.39 -19.44 2.31
C THR A 228 14.83 -19.25 2.79
N GLN A 229 15.76 -18.94 1.90
CA GLN A 229 17.16 -18.69 2.25
C GLN A 229 17.33 -17.43 3.10
N LEU A 230 16.63 -16.34 2.75
CA LEU A 230 16.65 -15.09 3.50
C LEU A 230 16.11 -15.31 4.93
N ASP A 231 14.97 -15.99 5.06
CA ASP A 231 14.39 -16.31 6.38
C ASP A 231 15.32 -17.13 7.25
N GLY A 232 15.96 -18.14 6.67
CA GLY A 232 16.97 -18.94 7.36
C GLY A 232 18.17 -18.09 7.81
N ARG A 233 18.63 -17.20 6.96
CA ARG A 233 19.76 -16.32 7.27
C ARG A 233 19.41 -15.30 8.36
N VAL A 234 18.25 -14.65 8.28
CA VAL A 234 17.77 -13.71 9.30
C VAL A 234 17.67 -14.40 10.65
N ARG A 235 17.04 -15.60 10.73
CA ARG A 235 16.98 -16.38 11.98
C ARG A 235 18.35 -16.68 12.55
N THR A 236 19.31 -17.06 11.72
CA THR A 236 20.69 -17.32 12.16
C THR A 236 21.33 -16.07 12.76
N LEU A 237 21.19 -14.93 12.08
CA LEU A 237 21.78 -13.67 12.52
C LEU A 237 21.16 -13.13 13.81
N THR A 238 19.85 -13.31 13.99
CA THR A 238 19.12 -12.82 15.16
C THR A 238 19.24 -13.73 16.38
N SER A 239 19.55 -15.03 16.19
CA SER A 239 19.62 -16.00 17.28
C SER A 239 20.69 -15.71 18.36
N ALA A 240 21.71 -14.93 18.01
CA ALA A 240 22.78 -14.53 18.92
C ALA A 240 22.53 -13.17 19.60
N LEU A 241 21.44 -12.46 19.22
CA LEU A 241 21.12 -11.15 19.74
C LEU A 241 20.15 -11.27 20.92
N THR A 242 20.42 -10.55 22.00
CA THR A 242 19.51 -10.46 23.14
C THR A 242 18.37 -9.50 22.79
N THR A 243 17.13 -9.96 22.92
CA THR A 243 15.95 -9.14 22.63
C THR A 243 15.56 -8.29 23.84
N GLY A 244 15.08 -7.07 23.58
CA GLY A 244 14.53 -6.18 24.61
C GLY A 244 15.55 -5.29 25.33
N GLU A 245 16.82 -5.35 24.99
CA GLU A 245 17.84 -4.40 25.45
C GLU A 245 17.86 -3.15 24.57
N GLN A 246 18.21 -1.99 25.15
CA GLN A 246 18.29 -0.71 24.42
C GLN A 246 19.31 -0.74 23.27
N GLU A 247 20.36 -1.54 23.42
CA GLU A 247 21.42 -1.71 22.43
C GLU A 247 21.09 -2.68 21.31
N THR A 248 20.00 -3.48 21.44
CA THR A 248 19.63 -4.50 20.44
C THR A 248 19.53 -3.94 19.01
N PRO A 249 18.91 -2.76 18.74
CA PRO A 249 18.88 -2.20 17.40
C PRO A 249 20.27 -1.88 16.84
N LEU A 250 21.20 -1.48 17.70
CA LEU A 250 22.58 -1.11 17.31
C LEU A 250 23.40 -2.35 17.00
N GLN A 251 23.26 -3.41 17.81
CA GLN A 251 23.88 -4.71 17.57
C GLN A 251 23.34 -5.35 16.27
N ALA A 252 22.06 -5.22 16.00
CA ALA A 252 21.43 -5.64 14.74
C ALA A 252 22.05 -4.93 13.53
N ALA A 253 22.32 -3.61 13.66
CA ALA A 253 22.99 -2.86 12.59
C ALA A 253 24.40 -3.37 12.31
N LEU A 254 25.20 -3.65 13.36
CA LEU A 254 26.55 -4.21 13.21
C LEU A 254 26.52 -5.61 12.56
N VAL A 255 25.56 -6.45 12.95
CA VAL A 255 25.41 -7.79 12.36
C VAL A 255 25.13 -7.71 10.87
N VAL A 256 24.25 -6.80 10.43
CA VAL A 256 23.96 -6.58 9.00
C VAL A 256 25.19 -6.06 8.27
N MET A 257 25.90 -5.09 8.85
CA MET A 257 27.12 -4.54 8.23
C MET A 257 28.22 -5.60 8.05
N ARG A 258 28.37 -6.50 9.04
CA ARG A 258 29.33 -7.62 8.96
C ARG A 258 28.92 -8.72 7.99
N ALA A 259 27.61 -8.92 7.81
CA ALA A 259 27.08 -9.89 6.85
C ALA A 259 27.25 -9.44 5.38
N CYS A 260 27.31 -8.12 5.14
CA CYS A 260 27.47 -7.56 3.79
C CYS A 260 28.90 -7.07 3.58
N GLU A 261 29.72 -7.90 2.95
CA GLU A 261 31.16 -7.66 2.77
C GLU A 261 31.48 -6.72 1.61
N GLN A 262 30.63 -6.71 0.58
CA GLN A 262 30.87 -5.94 -0.65
C GLN A 262 29.82 -4.84 -0.85
N ARG A 263 30.27 -3.68 -1.30
CA ARG A 263 29.41 -2.59 -1.76
C ARG A 263 29.31 -2.60 -3.28
N ILE A 264 28.07 -2.57 -3.78
CA ILE A 264 27.76 -2.55 -5.21
C ILE A 264 26.97 -1.27 -5.55
N SER A 265 26.85 -0.95 -6.85
CA SER A 265 26.16 0.24 -7.33
C SER A 265 24.78 -0.06 -7.95
N THR A 266 24.43 -1.32 -8.12
CA THR A 266 23.12 -1.74 -8.64
C THR A 266 22.14 -1.91 -7.50
N VAL A 267 20.87 -1.55 -7.73
CA VAL A 267 19.79 -1.75 -6.75
C VAL A 267 19.75 -3.21 -6.32
N SER A 268 19.75 -3.44 -5.02
CA SER A 268 19.81 -4.76 -4.40
C SER A 268 18.73 -4.90 -3.31
N THR A 269 18.57 -6.11 -2.80
CA THR A 269 17.57 -6.48 -1.80
C THR A 269 18.22 -6.96 -0.49
N ALA A 270 17.40 -7.23 0.52
CA ALA A 270 17.86 -7.88 1.75
C ALA A 270 18.54 -9.25 1.48
N TYR A 271 18.04 -9.98 0.46
CA TYR A 271 18.64 -11.25 0.03
C TYR A 271 20.07 -11.05 -0.44
N ASP A 272 20.32 -10.05 -1.30
CA ASP A 272 21.66 -9.76 -1.80
C ASP A 272 22.62 -9.38 -0.67
N ALA A 273 22.15 -8.56 0.28
CA ALA A 273 22.95 -8.14 1.42
C ALA A 273 23.32 -9.30 2.37
N LEU A 274 22.32 -10.11 2.75
CA LEU A 274 22.48 -11.08 3.84
C LEU A 274 22.88 -12.48 3.38
N VAL A 275 22.47 -12.88 2.15
CA VAL A 275 22.77 -14.22 1.61
C VAL A 275 23.94 -14.15 0.65
N ASN A 276 23.96 -13.18 -0.29
CA ASN A 276 25.03 -13.02 -1.25
C ASN A 276 26.22 -12.18 -0.72
N GLY A 277 26.05 -11.46 0.39
CA GLY A 277 27.08 -10.63 1.02
C GLY A 277 27.42 -9.35 0.24
N SER A 278 26.58 -8.92 -0.69
CA SER A 278 26.84 -7.77 -1.57
C SER A 278 25.61 -6.88 -1.68
N ALA A 279 25.72 -5.58 -1.38
CA ALA A 279 24.59 -4.68 -1.48
C ALA A 279 24.98 -3.22 -1.72
N ASP A 280 24.01 -2.49 -2.27
CA ASP A 280 23.95 -1.02 -2.25
C ASP A 280 23.21 -0.51 -1.02
N SER A 281 22.84 0.77 -0.99
CA SER A 281 22.08 1.36 0.11
C SER A 281 20.67 0.78 0.27
N TYR A 282 20.06 0.35 -0.83
CA TYR A 282 18.72 -0.29 -0.83
C TYR A 282 18.76 -1.64 -0.11
N GLY A 283 19.66 -2.52 -0.54
CA GLY A 283 19.80 -3.85 0.06
C GLY A 283 20.20 -3.79 1.52
N LEU A 284 21.09 -2.87 1.91
CA LEU A 284 21.46 -2.67 3.33
C LEU A 284 20.29 -2.20 4.17
N ALA A 285 19.51 -1.22 3.70
CA ALA A 285 18.36 -0.72 4.43
C ALA A 285 17.26 -1.80 4.56
N MET A 286 17.00 -2.56 3.50
CA MET A 286 16.08 -3.70 3.53
C MET A 286 16.58 -4.82 4.45
N ALA A 287 17.88 -5.12 4.44
CA ALA A 287 18.49 -6.13 5.31
C ALA A 287 18.34 -5.76 6.79
N TYR A 288 18.59 -4.52 7.13
CA TYR A 288 18.41 -4.04 8.50
C TYR A 288 16.94 -4.08 8.93
N LYS A 289 16.02 -3.68 8.04
CA LYS A 289 14.57 -3.82 8.25
C LYS A 289 14.19 -5.27 8.52
N ALA A 290 14.68 -6.24 7.72
CA ALA A 290 14.38 -7.66 7.90
C ALA A 290 14.85 -8.18 9.29
N VAL A 291 16.02 -7.76 9.74
CA VAL A 291 16.56 -8.13 11.06
C VAL A 291 15.75 -7.45 12.18
N CYS A 292 15.41 -6.17 12.03
CA CYS A 292 14.58 -5.44 12.99
C CYS A 292 13.19 -6.07 13.13
N ASP A 293 12.55 -6.45 12.01
CA ASP A 293 11.23 -7.11 12.03
C ASP A 293 11.28 -8.44 12.81
N ALA A 294 12.30 -9.24 12.58
CA ALA A 294 12.49 -10.51 13.31
C ALA A 294 12.73 -10.32 14.81
N LEU A 295 13.21 -9.15 15.23
CA LEU A 295 13.44 -8.77 16.62
C LEU A 295 12.30 -7.93 17.22
N ASN A 296 11.24 -7.64 16.45
CA ASN A 296 10.14 -6.75 16.80
C ASN A 296 10.61 -5.31 17.14
N ILE A 297 11.63 -4.82 16.45
CA ILE A 297 12.14 -3.46 16.57
C ILE A 297 11.42 -2.58 15.53
N PRO A 298 10.73 -1.49 15.95
CA PRO A 298 10.14 -0.56 15.02
C PRO A 298 11.20 0.05 14.11
N CYS A 299 11.13 -0.27 12.82
CA CYS A 299 12.09 0.18 11.81
C CYS A 299 11.36 0.38 10.49
N GLN A 300 11.70 1.43 9.77
CA GLN A 300 11.17 1.75 8.44
C GLN A 300 12.32 2.03 7.48
N VAL A 301 12.19 1.58 6.24
CA VAL A 301 13.08 2.00 5.15
C VAL A 301 12.56 3.30 4.56
N VAL A 302 13.41 4.28 4.45
CA VAL A 302 13.16 5.59 3.83
C VAL A 302 13.94 5.67 2.54
N SER A 303 13.27 6.06 1.47
CA SER A 303 13.90 6.38 0.19
C SER A 303 14.01 7.89 0.03
N GLY A 304 15.11 8.35 -0.55
CA GLY A 304 15.37 9.76 -0.79
C GLY A 304 16.66 9.97 -1.56
N ARG A 305 17.30 11.11 -1.36
CA ARG A 305 18.57 11.44 -2.01
C ARG A 305 19.61 11.87 -1.01
N PHE A 306 20.84 11.45 -1.23
CA PHE A 306 22.02 11.93 -0.57
C PHE A 306 22.89 12.69 -1.58
N GLN A 307 23.07 14.00 -1.39
CA GLN A 307 23.81 14.84 -2.34
C GLN A 307 23.34 14.69 -3.81
N GLY A 308 22.01 14.56 -4.00
CA GLY A 308 21.41 14.41 -5.33
C GLY A 308 21.39 12.99 -5.91
N ILE A 309 22.00 12.00 -5.24
CA ILE A 309 22.02 10.59 -5.65
C ILE A 309 20.95 9.83 -4.86
N ASP A 310 20.16 9.04 -5.57
CA ASP A 310 19.11 8.19 -4.96
C ASP A 310 19.71 7.24 -3.93
N ARG A 311 19.07 7.14 -2.75
CA ARG A 311 19.57 6.39 -1.61
C ARG A 311 18.43 5.91 -0.72
N CYS A 312 18.65 4.77 -0.08
CA CYS A 312 17.80 4.28 1.01
C CYS A 312 18.58 4.22 2.32
N TRP A 313 17.86 4.48 3.42
CA TRP A 313 18.35 4.33 4.78
C TRP A 313 17.19 3.95 5.71
N ASN A 314 17.44 3.81 6.99
CA ASN A 314 16.41 3.43 7.95
C ASN A 314 16.08 4.56 8.91
N VAL A 315 14.82 4.60 9.35
CA VAL A 315 14.38 5.25 10.57
C VAL A 315 14.04 4.16 11.57
N VAL A 316 14.75 4.11 12.70
CA VAL A 316 14.66 3.05 13.69
C VAL A 316 14.37 3.61 15.06
N GLN A 317 13.54 2.92 15.85
CA GLN A 317 13.26 3.30 17.23
C GLN A 317 14.31 2.74 18.19
N ILE A 318 14.88 3.61 19.03
CA ILE A 318 15.82 3.28 20.08
C ILE A 318 15.40 4.06 21.32
N ASP A 319 15.16 3.36 22.42
CA ASP A 319 14.72 3.95 23.69
C ASP A 319 13.53 4.94 23.54
N GLY A 320 12.53 4.51 22.76
CA GLY A 320 11.31 5.29 22.53
C GLY A 320 11.44 6.43 21.51
N ASN A 321 12.64 6.78 21.05
CA ASN A 321 12.89 7.81 20.06
C ASN A 321 13.26 7.24 18.71
N TYR A 322 12.90 7.92 17.61
CA TYR A 322 13.30 7.54 16.28
C TYR A 322 14.57 8.27 15.84
N TYR A 323 15.40 7.57 15.07
CA TYR A 323 16.66 8.09 14.51
C TYR A 323 16.84 7.62 13.08
N HIS A 324 17.41 8.48 12.25
CA HIS A 324 17.91 8.08 10.94
C HIS A 324 19.22 7.32 11.09
N LEU A 325 19.33 6.19 10.40
CA LEU A 325 20.52 5.34 10.35
C LEU A 325 20.77 4.89 8.91
N ASP A 326 21.81 5.44 8.29
CA ASP A 326 22.27 5.04 6.94
C ASP A 326 23.47 4.10 7.06
N LEU A 327 23.22 2.78 6.97
CA LEU A 327 24.26 1.76 7.11
C LEU A 327 25.30 1.81 5.99
N SER A 328 24.99 2.37 4.83
CA SER A 328 25.96 2.49 3.73
C SER A 328 27.04 3.54 3.99
N MET A 329 26.83 4.41 4.99
CA MET A 329 27.77 5.46 5.41
C MET A 329 28.42 5.18 6.77
N GLN A 330 28.17 3.99 7.33
CA GLN A 330 28.74 3.60 8.63
C GLN A 330 30.06 2.84 8.46
N SER A 331 30.81 2.80 9.55
CA SER A 331 32.01 1.97 9.73
C SER A 331 31.86 1.19 11.06
N GLU A 332 32.86 1.23 11.92
CA GLU A 332 32.81 0.65 13.26
C GLU A 332 31.97 1.48 14.26
N THR A 333 31.58 2.67 13.87
CA THR A 333 30.82 3.63 14.67
C THR A 333 29.46 3.87 14.00
N LEU A 334 28.38 3.79 14.78
CA LEU A 334 27.05 4.08 14.29
C LEU A 334 26.66 5.53 14.61
N TRP A 335 26.32 6.27 13.58
CA TRP A 335 25.84 7.63 13.70
C TRP A 335 24.32 7.67 13.56
N LEU A 336 23.64 7.88 14.68
CA LEU A 336 22.19 8.01 14.78
C LEU A 336 21.83 9.47 14.69
N ARG A 337 21.11 9.82 13.63
CA ARG A 337 20.91 11.20 13.22
C ARG A 337 19.49 11.68 13.51
N SER A 338 19.38 12.93 13.95
CA SER A 338 18.13 13.68 14.02
C SER A 338 17.71 14.19 12.64
N ASP A 339 16.43 14.57 12.48
CA ASP A 339 15.94 15.25 11.27
C ASP A 339 16.80 16.48 10.94
N GLU A 340 17.16 17.26 11.94
CA GLU A 340 17.97 18.48 11.76
C GLU A 340 19.36 18.17 11.20
N SER A 341 20.01 17.11 11.69
CA SER A 341 21.34 16.72 11.24
C SER A 341 21.36 16.11 9.82
N MET A 342 20.20 15.66 9.34
CA MET A 342 20.03 15.11 7.98
C MET A 342 19.78 16.23 6.95
N ARG A 343 19.14 17.34 7.36
CA ARG A 343 18.78 18.45 6.47
C ARG A 343 20.01 19.05 5.78
N GLY A 344 19.79 19.44 4.52
CA GLY A 344 20.85 20.02 3.68
C GLY A 344 21.75 19.01 2.97
N THR A 345 21.85 17.76 3.49
CA THR A 345 22.65 16.70 2.88
C THR A 345 21.77 15.58 2.31
N TYR A 346 20.71 15.24 3.05
CA TYR A 346 19.68 14.28 2.64
C TYR A 346 18.40 15.00 2.28
N GLN A 347 17.68 14.45 1.33
CA GLN A 347 16.37 14.91 0.88
C GLN A 347 15.41 13.73 0.91
N TRP A 348 14.28 13.87 1.60
CA TRP A 348 13.20 12.89 1.66
C TRP A 348 11.86 13.59 1.85
N THR A 349 10.77 12.88 1.64
CA THR A 349 9.43 13.37 1.97
C THR A 349 9.23 13.30 3.48
N ALA A 350 9.08 14.44 4.14
CA ALA A 350 9.04 14.54 5.62
C ALA A 350 7.95 13.63 6.25
N ASP A 351 6.80 13.53 5.59
CA ASP A 351 5.67 12.72 6.07
C ASP A 351 5.80 11.22 5.73
N SER A 352 6.90 10.79 5.09
CA SER A 352 7.12 9.38 4.73
C SER A 352 7.67 8.53 5.87
N CYS A 353 8.05 9.12 7.00
CA CYS A 353 8.58 8.41 8.16
C CYS A 353 8.26 9.16 9.47
N PRO A 354 8.37 8.49 10.63
CA PRO A 354 8.24 9.13 11.92
C PRO A 354 9.23 10.28 12.11
N THR A 355 8.82 11.34 12.83
CA THR A 355 9.73 12.43 13.24
C THR A 355 10.82 11.87 14.14
N CYS A 356 12.08 12.18 13.82
CA CYS A 356 13.23 11.72 14.57
C CYS A 356 13.56 12.66 15.74
N ALA A 357 14.35 12.14 16.70
CA ALA A 357 14.79 12.84 17.89
C ALA A 357 15.44 14.19 17.59
N ALA A 358 15.37 15.12 18.53
CA ALA A 358 15.94 16.46 18.36
C ALA A 358 17.47 16.46 18.31
N GLN A 359 18.11 15.48 18.93
CA GLN A 359 19.57 15.37 19.01
C GLN A 359 20.06 14.07 18.39
N SER A 360 21.17 14.16 17.66
CA SER A 360 21.91 13.02 17.15
C SER A 360 22.89 12.51 18.20
N PHE A 361 23.25 11.23 18.14
CA PHE A 361 24.34 10.69 18.93
C PHE A 361 25.15 9.66 18.12
N ILE A 362 26.35 9.38 18.64
CA ILE A 362 27.26 8.40 18.05
C ILE A 362 27.41 7.28 19.07
N TRP A 363 27.26 6.05 18.59
CA TRP A 363 27.44 4.84 19.40
C TRP A 363 28.60 4.00 18.86
N ARG A 364 29.37 3.43 19.78
CA ARG A 364 30.42 2.44 19.49
C ARG A 364 30.13 1.15 20.20
N GLU A 365 30.51 0.03 19.59
CA GLU A 365 30.36 -1.29 20.18
C GLU A 365 31.07 -1.35 21.55
N GLY A 366 30.33 -1.81 22.57
CA GLY A 366 30.81 -1.86 23.96
C GLY A 366 30.58 -0.61 24.79
N GLU A 367 30.06 0.48 24.19
CA GLU A 367 29.58 1.66 24.95
C GLU A 367 28.12 1.42 25.36
N LYS A 368 27.77 1.80 26.59
CA LYS A 368 26.38 1.83 27.05
C LYS A 368 25.67 3.05 26.48
N LEU A 369 24.40 2.91 26.12
CA LEU A 369 23.50 4.01 25.77
C LEU A 369 23.21 4.91 26.97
#